data_6df6d2479bb2aa68c59f291c52d6de06
#
_entry.id   6df6d2479bb2aa68c59f291c52d6de06
#
_cell.length_a   1.000
_cell.length_b   1.000
_cell.length_c   1.000
_cell.angle_alpha   90.00
_cell.angle_beta   90.00
_cell.angle_gamma   90.00
#
_symmetry.space_group_name_H-M   'P 1'
#
loop_
_entity.id
_entity.type
_entity.pdbx_description
1 polymer ?
#
loop_
_entity_poly.entity_id
_entity_poly.type
_entity_poly.pdbx_seq_one_letter_code
_entity_poly.pdbx_strand_id
1 'polypeptide(L)'
;MRRAFKTIFYIRGNYVNKSGQSSIMIRLCLDRDRLCIGTTGITIDPTLWDKDHQTLKGRTTVALQVNKKLEGIRAELQGIADKLELENTLSLDKVKAAYQHTDVECTTIGQLFDKYIGNVKEKTGTTLSTTSYDKYKLCRKRFMEMLQAKYHCKDMMLHELNPTVIEDYYIYLTTAKGQCNNTAVKTMKTMRTVILHGIKMGVLHNDPYLGVHFHMDDVDRGYLTEEEIKAIMEKPFHLKRLELTRDLFIFSCFTGLAYIDVKALMPENIVNLNGVEWISSKRIKTGTKISVVLFEGAKLIIEKYKNAPRKKGHVFPIYSNQKTND
;
A
#
# COMPACT_ATOMS: atom_id res chain seq x y z
N MET A 1 27.68 -29.36 -19.26
CA MET A 1 27.50 -28.54 -20.48
C MET A 1 27.45 -27.09 -20.04
N ARG A 2 28.28 -26.19 -20.59
CA ARG A 2 28.28 -24.77 -20.24
C ARG A 2 26.99 -24.14 -20.77
N ARG A 3 26.21 -23.49 -19.92
CA ARG A 3 24.96 -22.78 -20.32
C ARG A 3 25.32 -21.54 -21.13
N ALA A 4 24.71 -21.35 -22.29
CA ALA A 4 25.01 -20.22 -23.16
C ALA A 4 24.27 -18.97 -22.70
N PHE A 5 24.89 -18.11 -21.88
CA PHE A 5 24.38 -16.81 -21.53
C PHE A 5 24.72 -15.78 -22.62
N LYS A 6 23.77 -14.92 -22.97
CA LYS A 6 23.94 -13.88 -23.98
C LYS A 6 23.13 -12.63 -23.67
N THR A 7 23.73 -11.46 -23.82
CA THR A 7 23.06 -10.16 -23.75
C THR A 7 22.76 -9.64 -25.14
N ILE A 8 21.51 -9.26 -25.42
CA ILE A 8 21.03 -8.72 -26.68
C ILE A 8 20.49 -7.30 -26.46
N PHE A 9 20.98 -6.35 -27.25
CA PHE A 9 20.41 -5.00 -27.34
C PHE A 9 19.47 -4.89 -28.53
N TYR A 10 18.34 -4.19 -28.34
CA TYR A 10 17.37 -3.96 -29.41
C TYR A 10 16.59 -2.67 -29.19
N ILE A 11 16.00 -2.14 -30.22
CA ILE A 11 15.04 -1.04 -30.15
C ILE A 11 13.63 -1.55 -30.44
N ARG A 12 12.59 -0.94 -29.83
CA ARG A 12 11.20 -1.24 -30.17
C ARG A 12 10.82 -0.51 -31.44
N GLY A 13 10.52 -1.28 -32.54
CA GLY A 13 10.21 -0.71 -33.85
C GLY A 13 8.96 0.19 -33.88
N ASN A 14 8.05 0.04 -32.91
CA ASN A 14 6.75 0.70 -32.89
C ASN A 14 6.66 1.84 -31.86
N TYR A 15 7.77 2.23 -31.25
CA TYR A 15 7.75 3.26 -30.21
C TYR A 15 8.90 4.25 -30.39
N VAL A 16 8.53 5.48 -30.72
CA VAL A 16 9.41 6.65 -30.69
C VAL A 16 8.84 7.67 -29.68
N ASN A 17 9.71 8.33 -28.94
CA ASN A 17 9.29 9.40 -28.04
C ASN A 17 8.88 10.66 -28.85
N LYS A 18 8.43 11.71 -28.13
CA LYS A 18 8.01 12.98 -28.76
C LYS A 18 9.12 13.66 -29.58
N SER A 19 10.39 13.28 -29.39
CA SER A 19 11.56 13.78 -30.09
C SER A 19 12.02 12.85 -31.23
N GLY A 20 11.20 11.86 -31.63
CA GLY A 20 11.53 10.91 -32.70
C GLY A 20 12.58 9.86 -32.33
N GLN A 21 12.93 9.70 -31.06
CA GLN A 21 13.95 8.76 -30.61
C GLN A 21 13.37 7.50 -29.99
N SER A 22 14.08 6.37 -30.10
CA SER A 22 13.77 5.09 -29.45
C SER A 22 14.78 4.76 -28.38
N SER A 23 14.30 4.14 -27.27
CA SER A 23 15.17 3.63 -26.22
C SER A 23 15.79 2.29 -26.60
N ILE A 24 17.07 2.10 -26.30
CA ILE A 24 17.76 0.81 -26.44
C ILE A 24 17.36 -0.05 -25.25
N MET A 25 16.79 -1.23 -25.53
CA MET A 25 16.32 -2.22 -24.57
C MET A 25 17.37 -3.32 -24.38
N ILE A 26 17.37 -3.93 -23.20
CA ILE A 26 18.23 -5.06 -22.85
C ILE A 26 17.39 -6.33 -22.74
N ARG A 27 17.83 -7.40 -23.40
CA ARG A 27 17.29 -8.74 -23.28
C ARG A 27 18.40 -9.69 -22.91
N LEU A 28 18.18 -10.48 -21.85
CA LEU A 28 19.05 -11.58 -21.46
C LEU A 28 18.53 -12.87 -22.11
N CYS A 29 19.43 -13.73 -22.49
CA CYS A 29 19.13 -15.07 -23.00
C CYS A 29 19.99 -16.08 -22.26
N LEU A 30 19.40 -17.20 -21.85
CA LEU A 30 20.08 -18.34 -21.26
C LEU A 30 19.47 -19.60 -21.88
N ASP A 31 20.24 -20.31 -22.68
CA ASP A 31 19.76 -21.42 -23.49
C ASP A 31 18.55 -21.03 -24.37
N ARG A 32 17.37 -21.52 -24.03
CA ARG A 32 16.09 -21.19 -24.73
C ARG A 32 15.30 -20.08 -24.08
N ASP A 33 15.61 -19.71 -22.84
CA ASP A 33 14.90 -18.73 -22.07
C ASP A 33 15.32 -17.30 -22.44
N ARG A 34 14.38 -16.38 -22.42
CA ARG A 34 14.60 -14.97 -22.73
C ARG A 34 13.88 -14.06 -21.73
N LEU A 35 14.61 -13.09 -21.18
CA LEU A 35 14.08 -12.12 -20.23
C LEU A 35 14.42 -10.69 -20.66
N CYS A 36 13.42 -9.83 -20.81
CA CYS A 36 13.65 -8.41 -21.00
C CYS A 36 13.81 -7.73 -19.63
N ILE A 37 14.97 -7.07 -19.41
CA ILE A 37 15.30 -6.45 -18.13
C ILE A 37 15.11 -4.93 -18.10
N GLY A 38 14.65 -4.34 -19.20
CA GLY A 38 14.36 -2.90 -19.28
C GLY A 38 15.17 -2.17 -20.34
N THR A 39 15.35 -0.89 -20.12
CA THR A 39 16.09 0.03 -21.03
C THR A 39 17.51 0.29 -20.49
N THR A 40 18.44 0.56 -21.42
CA THR A 40 19.80 1.03 -21.06
C THR A 40 19.83 2.47 -20.55
N GLY A 41 18.70 3.20 -20.59
CA GLY A 41 18.66 4.65 -20.36
C GLY A 41 19.15 5.49 -21.56
N ILE A 42 19.57 4.85 -22.65
CA ILE A 42 20.07 5.53 -23.86
C ILE A 42 18.95 5.58 -24.89
N THR A 43 18.70 6.76 -25.43
CA THR A 43 17.76 7.00 -26.54
C THR A 43 18.52 7.38 -27.79
N ILE A 44 18.11 6.88 -28.94
CA ILE A 44 18.78 7.07 -30.22
C ILE A 44 17.77 7.29 -31.34
N ASP A 45 18.21 7.87 -32.46
CA ASP A 45 17.48 7.85 -33.69
C ASP A 45 17.42 6.39 -34.23
N PRO A 46 16.22 5.84 -34.49
CA PRO A 46 16.07 4.45 -34.96
C PRO A 46 16.80 4.15 -36.26
N THR A 47 17.00 5.14 -37.14
CA THR A 47 17.68 4.98 -38.43
C THR A 47 19.16 4.68 -38.31
N LEU A 48 19.76 5.11 -37.19
CA LEU A 48 21.17 4.88 -36.89
C LEU A 48 21.44 3.53 -36.21
N TRP A 49 20.42 2.74 -35.91
CA TRP A 49 20.58 1.46 -35.24
C TRP A 49 20.98 0.34 -36.21
N ASP A 50 22.07 -0.35 -35.90
CA ASP A 50 22.46 -1.58 -36.58
C ASP A 50 21.92 -2.78 -35.79
N LYS A 51 20.96 -3.50 -36.34
CA LYS A 51 20.30 -4.65 -35.74
C LYS A 51 21.22 -5.87 -35.63
N ASP A 52 22.09 -6.05 -36.62
CA ASP A 52 22.94 -7.24 -36.72
C ASP A 52 24.12 -7.17 -35.76
N HIS A 53 24.76 -6.01 -35.67
CA HIS A 53 25.87 -5.76 -34.77
C HIS A 53 25.41 -5.26 -33.38
N GLN A 54 24.15 -4.84 -33.24
CA GLN A 54 23.57 -4.28 -32.01
C GLN A 54 24.35 -3.04 -31.51
N THR A 55 24.67 -2.15 -32.43
CA THR A 55 25.47 -0.93 -32.22
C THR A 55 24.87 0.22 -33.01
N LEU A 56 25.33 1.45 -32.70
CA LEU A 56 25.05 2.63 -33.54
C LEU A 56 25.98 2.61 -34.77
N LYS A 57 25.39 2.87 -35.93
CA LYS A 57 26.11 3.09 -37.20
C LYS A 57 26.90 4.39 -37.15
N GLY A 58 28.02 4.43 -37.86
CA GLY A 58 28.87 5.61 -38.05
C GLY A 58 30.03 5.72 -37.05
N ARG A 59 30.90 6.72 -37.32
CA ARG A 59 32.11 6.97 -36.50
C ARG A 59 32.05 8.33 -35.79
N THR A 60 30.87 8.83 -35.53
CA THR A 60 30.69 10.07 -34.77
C THR A 60 31.08 9.86 -33.31
N THR A 61 31.54 10.90 -32.64
CA THR A 61 31.88 10.85 -31.20
C THR A 61 30.73 10.29 -30.36
N VAL A 62 29.48 10.64 -30.70
CA VAL A 62 28.28 10.14 -30.03
C VAL A 62 28.11 8.64 -30.25
N ALA A 63 28.27 8.15 -31.49
CA ALA A 63 28.15 6.73 -31.79
C ALA A 63 29.21 5.90 -31.05
N LEU A 64 30.45 6.38 -31.01
CA LEU A 64 31.55 5.73 -30.28
C LEU A 64 31.27 5.70 -28.77
N GLN A 65 30.77 6.78 -28.17
CA GLN A 65 30.45 6.82 -26.75
C GLN A 65 29.29 5.89 -26.39
N VAL A 66 28.25 5.85 -27.22
CA VAL A 66 27.12 4.94 -27.00
C VAL A 66 27.56 3.49 -27.13
N ASN A 67 28.31 3.15 -28.17
CA ASN A 67 28.81 1.78 -28.38
C ASN A 67 29.71 1.34 -27.24
N LYS A 68 30.60 2.20 -26.75
CA LYS A 68 31.43 1.93 -25.55
C LYS A 68 30.57 1.68 -24.31
N LYS A 69 29.49 2.44 -24.10
CA LYS A 69 28.56 2.22 -22.98
C LYS A 69 27.85 0.85 -23.13
N LEU A 70 27.39 0.49 -24.31
CA LEU A 70 26.76 -0.81 -24.57
C LEU A 70 27.71 -1.98 -24.30
N GLU A 71 28.99 -1.86 -24.71
CA GLU A 71 30.03 -2.83 -24.38
C GLU A 71 30.26 -2.94 -22.87
N GLY A 72 30.31 -1.81 -22.16
CA GLY A 72 30.40 -1.79 -20.70
C GLY A 72 29.25 -2.55 -20.02
N ILE A 73 28.00 -2.28 -20.44
CA ILE A 73 26.81 -3.00 -19.94
C ILE A 73 26.90 -4.50 -20.25
N ARG A 74 27.36 -4.88 -21.45
CA ARG A 74 27.53 -6.29 -21.83
C ARG A 74 28.56 -6.98 -20.97
N ALA A 75 29.70 -6.35 -20.74
CA ALA A 75 30.78 -6.89 -19.90
C ALA A 75 30.34 -7.05 -18.43
N GLU A 76 29.60 -6.07 -17.88
CA GLU A 76 29.04 -6.12 -16.53
C GLU A 76 28.06 -7.30 -16.37
N LEU A 77 27.09 -7.43 -17.30
CA LEU A 77 26.11 -8.51 -17.28
C LEU A 77 26.76 -9.88 -17.44
N GLN A 78 27.81 -9.98 -18.28
CA GLN A 78 28.58 -11.22 -18.42
C GLN A 78 29.32 -11.56 -17.12
N GLY A 79 29.97 -10.58 -16.48
CA GLY A 79 30.69 -10.82 -15.20
C GLY A 79 29.76 -11.28 -14.08
N ILE A 80 28.51 -10.73 -14.03
CA ILE A 80 27.48 -11.19 -13.10
C ILE A 80 27.09 -12.65 -13.40
N ALA A 81 26.87 -12.98 -14.69
CA ALA A 81 26.49 -14.33 -15.10
C ALA A 81 27.60 -15.35 -14.78
N ASP A 82 28.84 -15.01 -15.07
CA ASP A 82 30.02 -15.87 -14.78
C ASP A 82 30.14 -16.16 -13.28
N LYS A 83 29.94 -15.15 -12.43
CA LYS A 83 29.95 -15.31 -10.97
C LYS A 83 28.84 -16.27 -10.51
N LEU A 84 27.60 -16.06 -10.98
CA LEU A 84 26.44 -16.90 -10.63
C LEU A 84 26.60 -18.35 -11.19
N GLU A 85 27.30 -18.52 -12.31
CA GLU A 85 27.63 -19.86 -12.86
C GLU A 85 28.60 -20.58 -11.96
N LEU A 86 29.66 -19.92 -11.47
CA LEU A 86 30.62 -20.48 -10.49
C LEU A 86 29.90 -20.92 -9.19
N GLU A 87 28.90 -20.20 -8.77
CA GLU A 87 28.06 -20.52 -7.59
C GLU A 87 26.98 -21.58 -7.90
N ASN A 88 26.91 -22.12 -9.12
CA ASN A 88 25.85 -23.03 -9.59
C ASN A 88 24.42 -22.49 -9.40
N THR A 89 24.26 -21.18 -9.43
CA THR A 89 22.98 -20.51 -9.17
C THR A 89 22.51 -19.66 -10.34
N LEU A 90 23.12 -19.77 -11.53
CA LEU A 90 22.83 -18.97 -12.71
C LEU A 90 21.36 -19.10 -13.15
N SER A 91 20.64 -17.98 -13.12
CA SER A 91 19.32 -17.81 -13.73
C SER A 91 19.16 -16.39 -14.24
N LEU A 92 18.29 -16.18 -15.25
CA LEU A 92 18.06 -14.85 -15.82
C LEU A 92 17.57 -13.84 -14.78
N ASP A 93 16.72 -14.29 -13.85
CA ASP A 93 16.19 -13.45 -12.79
C ASP A 93 17.27 -12.99 -11.80
N LYS A 94 18.20 -13.87 -11.44
CA LYS A 94 19.32 -13.51 -10.58
C LYS A 94 20.29 -12.54 -11.25
N VAL A 95 20.57 -12.74 -12.55
CA VAL A 95 21.39 -11.77 -13.32
C VAL A 95 20.71 -10.43 -13.38
N LYS A 96 19.37 -10.39 -13.62
CA LYS A 96 18.59 -9.17 -13.59
C LYS A 96 18.65 -8.49 -12.22
N ALA A 97 18.44 -9.24 -11.15
CA ALA A 97 18.46 -8.73 -9.77
C ALA A 97 19.81 -8.10 -9.42
N ALA A 98 20.91 -8.81 -9.70
CA ALA A 98 22.26 -8.32 -9.46
C ALA A 98 22.58 -7.06 -10.28
N TYR A 99 22.22 -7.02 -11.59
CA TYR A 99 22.46 -5.88 -12.45
C TYR A 99 21.66 -4.63 -12.03
N GLN A 100 20.42 -4.82 -11.60
CA GLN A 100 19.56 -3.72 -11.14
C GLN A 100 19.84 -3.31 -9.69
N HIS A 101 20.86 -3.88 -9.05
CA HIS A 101 21.13 -3.74 -7.61
C HIS A 101 19.89 -4.04 -6.75
N THR A 102 19.02 -4.90 -7.27
CA THR A 102 17.88 -5.46 -6.56
C THR A 102 18.25 -6.80 -5.91
N ASP A 103 19.53 -7.04 -5.66
CA ASP A 103 20.04 -8.09 -4.76
C ASP A 103 19.59 -7.73 -3.35
N VAL A 104 18.31 -7.90 -3.16
CA VAL A 104 17.70 -7.65 -1.89
C VAL A 104 17.96 -8.87 -1.05
N GLU A 105 18.59 -8.65 0.08
CA GLU A 105 18.71 -9.55 1.22
C GLU A 105 17.35 -10.07 1.73
N CYS A 106 16.34 -10.16 0.87
CA CYS A 106 14.99 -10.52 1.21
C CYS A 106 14.66 -11.88 0.58
N THR A 107 14.97 -12.93 1.30
CA THR A 107 14.73 -14.32 0.88
C THR A 107 13.49 -14.93 1.55
N THR A 108 13.05 -14.36 2.67
CA THR A 108 11.90 -14.84 3.44
C THR A 108 10.75 -13.84 3.46
N ILE A 109 9.54 -14.34 3.75
CA ILE A 109 8.34 -13.49 3.86
C ILE A 109 8.43 -12.54 5.05
N GLY A 110 9.08 -12.95 6.14
CA GLY A 110 9.33 -12.10 7.30
C GLY A 110 10.17 -10.88 6.95
N GLN A 111 11.28 -11.08 6.22
CA GLN A 111 12.12 -10.00 5.72
C GLN A 111 11.37 -9.07 4.76
N LEU A 112 10.51 -9.62 3.89
CA LEU A 112 9.66 -8.82 3.00
C LEU A 112 8.71 -7.92 3.79
N PHE A 113 8.06 -8.46 4.82
CA PHE A 113 7.23 -7.67 5.73
C PHE A 113 8.03 -6.58 6.43
N ASP A 114 9.20 -6.91 6.98
CA ASP A 114 10.04 -5.96 7.73
C ASP A 114 10.48 -4.80 6.84
N LYS A 115 10.90 -5.09 5.62
CA LYS A 115 11.26 -4.06 4.62
C LYS A 115 10.07 -3.19 4.26
N TYR A 116 8.90 -3.79 3.98
CA TYR A 116 7.70 -3.04 3.66
C TYR A 116 7.24 -2.16 4.84
N ILE A 117 7.24 -2.71 6.05
CA ILE A 117 6.88 -2.00 7.29
C ILE A 117 7.85 -0.85 7.56
N GLY A 118 9.15 -1.02 7.28
CA GLY A 118 10.16 0.04 7.33
C GLY A 118 9.78 1.21 6.43
N ASN A 119 9.48 0.95 5.15
CA ASN A 119 9.05 1.96 4.18
C ASN A 119 7.74 2.67 4.60
N VAL A 120 6.81 1.93 5.20
CA VAL A 120 5.55 2.50 5.75
C VAL A 120 5.84 3.40 6.94
N LYS A 121 6.78 3.00 7.83
CA LYS A 121 7.17 3.78 9.00
C LYS A 121 7.73 5.15 8.62
N GLU A 122 8.58 5.24 7.59
CA GLU A 122 9.12 6.50 7.08
C GLU A 122 8.04 7.47 6.60
N LYS A 123 6.92 6.92 6.08
CA LYS A 123 5.77 7.70 5.59
C LYS A 123 4.74 8.02 6.67
N THR A 124 4.92 7.45 7.88
CA THR A 124 3.98 7.64 8.98
C THR A 124 4.10 9.05 9.56
N GLY A 125 2.98 9.73 9.72
CA GLY A 125 2.92 11.13 10.19
C GLY A 125 2.93 12.17 9.06
N THR A 126 3.32 11.79 7.82
CA THR A 126 3.26 12.66 6.65
C THR A 126 2.11 12.26 5.71
N THR A 127 2.21 11.08 5.09
CA THR A 127 1.23 10.58 4.12
C THR A 127 0.40 9.40 4.64
N LEU A 128 0.86 8.73 5.69
CA LEU A 128 0.19 7.57 6.28
C LEU A 128 -0.09 7.78 7.78
N SER A 129 -1.22 7.24 8.25
CA SER A 129 -1.55 7.25 9.69
C SER A 129 -0.80 6.13 10.43
N THR A 130 -0.59 6.34 11.75
CA THR A 130 -0.06 5.31 12.67
C THR A 130 -0.88 4.03 12.63
N THR A 131 -2.22 4.14 12.55
CA THR A 131 -3.13 2.99 12.41
C THR A 131 -2.83 2.16 11.15
N SER A 132 -2.39 2.80 10.05
CA SER A 132 -1.99 2.09 8.83
C SER A 132 -0.69 1.32 9.03
N TYR A 133 0.26 1.85 9.78
CA TYR A 133 1.48 1.16 10.17
C TYR A 133 1.19 -0.07 11.05
N ASP A 134 0.35 0.12 12.09
CA ASP A 134 0.03 -0.94 13.05
C ASP A 134 -0.70 -2.12 12.40
N LYS A 135 -1.55 -1.88 11.39
CA LYS A 135 -2.23 -2.98 10.67
C LYS A 135 -1.25 -3.90 9.93
N TYR A 136 -0.14 -3.37 9.37
CA TYR A 136 0.88 -4.20 8.72
C TYR A 136 1.68 -5.01 9.74
N LYS A 137 2.01 -4.41 10.89
CA LYS A 137 2.65 -5.12 12.01
C LYS A 137 1.78 -6.27 12.51
N LEU A 138 0.50 -6.02 12.70
CA LEU A 138 -0.45 -7.03 13.15
C LEU A 138 -0.63 -8.14 12.10
N CYS A 139 -0.69 -7.79 10.82
CA CYS A 139 -0.76 -8.76 9.72
C CYS A 139 0.47 -9.67 9.73
N ARG A 140 1.69 -9.10 9.81
CA ARG A 140 2.94 -9.86 9.94
C ARG A 140 2.91 -10.79 11.14
N LYS A 141 2.60 -10.28 12.32
CA LYS A 141 2.54 -11.06 13.56
C LYS A 141 1.63 -12.28 13.40
N ARG A 142 0.39 -12.09 12.91
CA ARG A 142 -0.58 -13.17 12.73
C ARG A 142 -0.15 -14.18 11.68
N PHE A 143 0.51 -13.74 10.62
CA PHE A 143 1.06 -14.64 9.60
C PHE A 143 2.18 -15.51 10.17
N MET A 144 3.12 -14.94 10.93
CA MET A 144 4.16 -15.72 11.60
C MET A 144 3.60 -16.71 12.64
N GLU A 145 2.55 -16.31 13.37
CA GLU A 145 1.83 -17.20 14.28
C GLU A 145 1.20 -18.39 13.53
N MET A 146 0.62 -18.16 12.35
CA MET A 146 0.08 -19.21 11.49
C MET A 146 1.18 -20.15 10.99
N LEU A 147 2.31 -19.61 10.52
CA LEU A 147 3.43 -20.43 10.08
C LEU A 147 3.94 -21.33 11.20
N GLN A 148 4.06 -20.81 12.40
CA GLN A 148 4.47 -21.60 13.57
C GLN A 148 3.44 -22.68 13.93
N ALA A 149 2.14 -22.34 13.88
CA ALA A 149 1.07 -23.28 14.26
C ALA A 149 0.84 -24.40 13.24
N LYS A 150 0.90 -24.10 11.94
CA LYS A 150 0.56 -25.04 10.88
C LYS A 150 1.75 -25.66 10.17
N TYR A 151 2.81 -24.88 9.95
CA TYR A 151 3.99 -25.29 9.21
C TYR A 151 5.20 -25.59 10.12
N HIS A 152 5.08 -25.36 11.44
CA HIS A 152 6.13 -25.56 12.44
C HIS A 152 7.42 -24.80 12.15
N CYS A 153 7.34 -23.70 11.42
CA CYS A 153 8.49 -22.86 11.07
C CYS A 153 8.30 -21.42 11.59
N LYS A 154 9.41 -20.75 11.87
CA LYS A 154 9.41 -19.35 12.34
C LYS A 154 9.25 -18.34 11.20
N ASP A 155 9.67 -18.72 10.01
CA ASP A 155 9.60 -17.93 8.78
C ASP A 155 9.54 -18.88 7.58
N MET A 156 9.21 -18.40 6.39
CA MET A 156 9.07 -19.19 5.18
C MET A 156 9.81 -18.51 4.02
N MET A 157 10.46 -19.29 3.18
CA MET A 157 11.13 -18.78 1.99
C MET A 157 10.11 -18.24 0.99
N LEU A 158 10.45 -17.15 0.28
CA LEU A 158 9.53 -16.52 -0.68
C LEU A 158 9.12 -17.44 -1.83
N HIS A 159 9.99 -18.36 -2.23
CA HIS A 159 9.70 -19.34 -3.30
C HIS A 159 8.74 -20.45 -2.85
N GLU A 160 8.56 -20.66 -1.55
CA GLU A 160 7.61 -21.64 -0.99
C GLU A 160 6.19 -21.07 -0.88
N LEU A 161 6.05 -19.74 -0.97
CA LEU A 161 4.74 -19.09 -0.96
C LEU A 161 3.93 -19.49 -2.19
N ASN A 162 2.80 -20.09 -1.94
CA ASN A 162 1.87 -20.58 -2.97
C ASN A 162 0.42 -20.29 -2.56
N PRO A 163 -0.58 -20.50 -3.44
CA PRO A 163 -1.99 -20.24 -3.13
C PRO A 163 -2.51 -20.96 -1.88
N THR A 164 -2.06 -22.19 -1.62
CA THR A 164 -2.47 -22.96 -0.44
C THR A 164 -2.06 -22.27 0.86
N VAL A 165 -0.84 -21.71 0.93
CA VAL A 165 -0.37 -20.96 2.12
C VAL A 165 -1.23 -19.72 2.36
N ILE A 166 -1.69 -19.06 1.29
CA ILE A 166 -2.58 -17.90 1.37
C ILE A 166 -3.95 -18.30 1.91
N GLU A 167 -4.54 -19.39 1.39
CA GLU A 167 -5.80 -19.93 1.88
C GLU A 167 -5.70 -20.40 3.33
N ASP A 168 -4.62 -21.06 3.70
CA ASP A 168 -4.35 -21.48 5.07
C ASP A 168 -4.28 -20.31 6.04
N TYR A 169 -3.73 -19.19 5.62
CA TYR A 169 -3.72 -17.98 6.45
C TYR A 169 -5.13 -17.45 6.66
N TYR A 170 -5.97 -17.44 5.64
CA TYR A 170 -7.37 -17.05 5.80
C TYR A 170 -8.13 -17.99 6.75
N ILE A 171 -7.94 -19.30 6.60
CA ILE A 171 -8.54 -20.32 7.50
C ILE A 171 -8.07 -20.09 8.94
N TYR A 172 -6.77 -19.86 9.16
CA TYR A 172 -6.23 -19.56 10.48
C TYR A 172 -6.84 -18.31 11.10
N LEU A 173 -7.05 -17.25 10.32
CA LEU A 173 -7.66 -16.01 10.80
C LEU A 173 -9.12 -16.23 11.23
N THR A 174 -9.88 -17.01 10.49
CA THR A 174 -11.30 -17.25 10.77
C THR A 174 -11.50 -18.29 11.88
N THR A 175 -10.72 -19.36 11.92
CA THR A 175 -10.87 -20.45 12.90
C THR A 175 -10.09 -20.18 14.18
N ALA A 176 -8.77 -20.17 14.13
CA ALA A 176 -7.91 -20.04 15.31
C ALA A 176 -7.95 -18.64 15.96
N LYS A 177 -8.15 -17.57 15.15
CA LYS A 177 -8.27 -16.20 15.67
C LYS A 177 -9.72 -15.74 15.82
N GLY A 178 -10.70 -16.51 15.41
CA GLY A 178 -12.13 -16.20 15.55
C GLY A 178 -12.55 -14.90 14.86
N GLN A 179 -11.86 -14.50 13.77
CA GLN A 179 -12.23 -13.29 13.05
C GLN A 179 -13.45 -13.53 12.17
N CYS A 180 -14.38 -12.57 12.17
CA CYS A 180 -15.44 -12.58 11.15
C CYS A 180 -14.84 -12.44 9.75
N ASN A 181 -15.54 -12.99 8.73
CA ASN A 181 -15.11 -12.99 7.34
C ASN A 181 -14.57 -11.63 6.88
N ASN A 182 -15.33 -10.55 7.06
CA ASN A 182 -14.93 -9.23 6.59
C ASN A 182 -13.62 -8.71 7.21
N THR A 183 -13.33 -9.09 8.46
CA THR A 183 -12.07 -8.72 9.14
C THR A 183 -10.91 -9.54 8.58
N ALA A 184 -11.11 -10.85 8.37
CA ALA A 184 -10.13 -11.72 7.77
C ALA A 184 -9.79 -11.25 6.34
N VAL A 185 -10.80 -10.98 5.50
CA VAL A 185 -10.60 -10.47 4.13
C VAL A 185 -9.84 -9.15 4.11
N LYS A 186 -10.11 -8.22 5.05
CA LYS A 186 -9.31 -6.98 5.17
C LYS A 186 -7.84 -7.28 5.52
N THR A 187 -7.58 -8.28 6.35
CA THR A 187 -6.22 -8.73 6.67
C THR A 187 -5.55 -9.34 5.44
N MET A 188 -6.28 -10.16 4.65
CA MET A 188 -5.78 -10.72 3.39
C MET A 188 -5.44 -9.63 2.36
N LYS A 189 -6.27 -8.60 2.22
CA LYS A 189 -5.97 -7.42 1.39
C LYS A 189 -4.71 -6.69 1.85
N THR A 190 -4.47 -6.62 3.17
CA THR A 190 -3.25 -6.02 3.73
C THR A 190 -2.01 -6.84 3.38
N MET A 191 -2.08 -8.17 3.51
CA MET A 191 -1.01 -9.07 3.10
C MET A 191 -0.75 -8.99 1.59
N ARG A 192 -1.81 -8.98 0.76
CA ARG A 192 -1.66 -8.85 -0.70
C ARG A 192 -0.87 -7.60 -1.09
N THR A 193 -1.03 -6.49 -0.37
CA THR A 193 -0.24 -5.26 -0.62
C THR A 193 1.25 -5.50 -0.41
N VAL A 194 1.64 -6.28 0.59
CA VAL A 194 3.05 -6.64 0.85
C VAL A 194 3.56 -7.59 -0.24
N ILE A 195 2.77 -8.57 -0.65
CA ILE A 195 3.10 -9.50 -1.74
C ILE A 195 3.32 -8.74 -3.06
N LEU A 196 2.41 -7.84 -3.43
CA LEU A 196 2.55 -7.01 -4.63
C LEU A 196 3.81 -6.13 -4.58
N HIS A 197 4.20 -5.67 -3.39
CA HIS A 197 5.47 -4.97 -3.21
C HIS A 197 6.67 -5.89 -3.49
N GLY A 198 6.65 -7.13 -3.01
CA GLY A 198 7.67 -8.14 -3.30
C GLY A 198 7.79 -8.48 -4.79
N ILE A 199 6.65 -8.60 -5.48
CA ILE A 199 6.61 -8.79 -6.94
C ILE A 199 7.21 -7.56 -7.66
N LYS A 200 6.81 -6.35 -7.25
CA LYS A 200 7.36 -5.10 -7.81
C LYS A 200 8.88 -4.99 -7.61
N MET A 201 9.39 -5.48 -6.51
CA MET A 201 10.83 -5.50 -6.21
C MET A 201 11.58 -6.62 -6.96
N GLY A 202 10.88 -7.55 -7.60
CA GLY A 202 11.47 -8.69 -8.29
C GLY A 202 12.00 -9.80 -7.35
N VAL A 203 11.68 -9.75 -6.05
CA VAL A 203 12.05 -10.80 -5.09
C VAL A 203 11.03 -11.94 -5.04
N LEU A 204 9.84 -11.70 -5.59
CA LEU A 204 8.77 -12.70 -5.69
C LEU A 204 8.33 -12.79 -7.16
N HIS A 205 8.58 -13.95 -7.79
CA HIS A 205 8.39 -14.12 -9.23
C HIS A 205 6.97 -14.54 -9.60
N ASN A 206 6.32 -15.28 -8.71
CA ASN A 206 4.95 -15.75 -8.90
C ASN A 206 4.00 -15.04 -7.92
N ASP A 207 2.79 -14.73 -8.35
CA ASP A 207 1.76 -14.20 -7.46
C ASP A 207 1.08 -15.37 -6.71
N PRO A 208 1.30 -15.53 -5.39
CA PRO A 208 0.66 -16.58 -4.60
C PRO A 208 -0.84 -16.35 -4.40
N TYR A 209 -1.39 -15.22 -4.84
CA TYR A 209 -2.83 -14.97 -4.87
C TYR A 209 -3.49 -15.37 -6.21
N LEU A 210 -2.74 -15.94 -7.14
CA LEU A 210 -3.29 -16.36 -8.42
C LEU A 210 -4.36 -17.46 -8.18
N GLY A 211 -5.59 -17.18 -8.63
CA GLY A 211 -6.74 -18.09 -8.44
C GLY A 211 -7.40 -18.01 -7.06
N VAL A 212 -6.86 -17.25 -6.11
CA VAL A 212 -7.43 -17.11 -4.77
C VAL A 212 -8.31 -15.86 -4.68
N HIS A 213 -9.57 -16.05 -4.31
CA HIS A 213 -10.58 -14.98 -4.22
C HIS A 213 -11.24 -14.99 -2.85
N PHE A 214 -11.29 -13.82 -2.21
CA PHE A 214 -11.98 -13.62 -0.94
C PHE A 214 -13.08 -12.58 -1.13
N HIS A 215 -14.31 -12.96 -0.80
CA HIS A 215 -15.48 -12.08 -0.87
C HIS A 215 -15.77 -11.50 0.52
N MET A 216 -16.19 -10.25 0.54
CA MET A 216 -16.72 -9.61 1.74
C MET A 216 -18.22 -9.81 1.78
N ASP A 217 -18.73 -10.13 2.95
CA ASP A 217 -20.18 -10.22 3.17
C ASP A 217 -20.76 -8.81 3.17
N ASP A 218 -21.92 -8.66 2.56
CA ASP A 218 -22.73 -7.47 2.70
C ASP A 218 -23.30 -7.40 4.12
N VAL A 219 -23.13 -6.28 4.78
CA VAL A 219 -23.60 -6.07 6.14
C VAL A 219 -24.59 -4.92 6.14
N ASP A 220 -25.85 -5.25 6.25
CA ASP A 220 -26.89 -4.26 6.58
C ASP A 220 -26.78 -3.94 8.08
N ARG A 221 -26.53 -2.66 8.39
CA ARG A 221 -26.41 -2.20 9.77
C ARG A 221 -27.68 -1.52 10.27
N GLY A 222 -28.68 -1.38 9.41
CA GLY A 222 -29.87 -0.60 9.70
C GLY A 222 -29.58 0.90 9.96
N TYR A 223 -30.58 1.58 10.44
CA TYR A 223 -30.50 2.97 10.85
C TYR A 223 -31.45 3.23 12.01
N LEU A 224 -31.22 4.28 12.78
CA LEU A 224 -32.12 4.70 13.85
C LEU A 224 -33.28 5.51 13.28
N THR A 225 -34.49 5.22 13.76
CA THR A 225 -35.69 6.04 13.47
C THR A 225 -35.65 7.36 14.28
N GLU A 226 -36.50 8.29 13.92
CA GLU A 226 -36.63 9.58 14.68
C GLU A 226 -37.04 9.33 16.12
N GLU A 227 -37.95 8.37 16.37
CA GLU A 227 -38.43 8.01 17.71
C GLU A 227 -37.28 7.40 18.54
N GLU A 228 -36.43 6.57 17.95
CA GLU A 228 -35.27 5.98 18.61
C GLU A 228 -34.21 7.06 18.94
N ILE A 229 -33.96 7.99 18.03
CA ILE A 229 -33.08 9.15 18.27
C ILE A 229 -33.61 10.00 19.40
N LYS A 230 -34.92 10.29 19.41
CA LYS A 230 -35.57 11.07 20.48
C LYS A 230 -35.46 10.34 21.82
N ALA A 231 -35.74 9.04 21.86
CA ALA A 231 -35.63 8.24 23.09
C ALA A 231 -34.19 8.25 23.65
N ILE A 232 -33.15 8.20 22.76
CA ILE A 232 -31.74 8.31 23.16
C ILE A 232 -31.45 9.72 23.71
N MET A 233 -31.96 10.76 23.09
CA MET A 233 -31.76 12.16 23.54
C MET A 233 -32.36 12.40 24.92
N GLU A 234 -33.55 11.88 25.17
CA GLU A 234 -34.31 12.09 26.43
C GLU A 234 -33.82 11.22 27.58
N LYS A 235 -33.02 10.14 27.29
CA LYS A 235 -32.52 9.22 28.32
C LYS A 235 -31.61 9.95 29.30
N PRO A 236 -31.91 9.96 30.62
CA PRO A 236 -31.04 10.54 31.61
C PRO A 236 -29.84 9.67 31.89
N PHE A 237 -28.66 10.28 32.06
CA PHE A 237 -27.43 9.59 32.47
C PHE A 237 -26.87 10.22 33.73
N HIS A 238 -26.56 9.41 34.74
CA HIS A 238 -25.93 9.86 35.98
C HIS A 238 -24.43 10.22 35.79
N LEU A 239 -23.78 9.57 34.81
CA LEU A 239 -22.36 9.79 34.51
C LEU A 239 -22.22 10.82 33.38
N LYS A 240 -21.61 11.97 33.67
CA LYS A 240 -21.33 13.03 32.70
C LYS A 240 -20.59 12.54 31.45
N ARG A 241 -19.78 11.46 31.59
CA ARG A 241 -19.08 10.85 30.46
C ARG A 241 -20.06 10.22 29.46
N LEU A 242 -21.04 9.47 29.95
CA LEU A 242 -22.04 8.81 29.10
C LEU A 242 -22.98 9.83 28.46
N GLU A 243 -23.35 10.86 29.23
CA GLU A 243 -24.14 11.96 28.71
C GLU A 243 -23.43 12.66 27.52
N LEU A 244 -22.16 13.00 27.69
CA LEU A 244 -21.34 13.56 26.62
C LEU A 244 -21.22 12.62 25.41
N THR A 245 -21.00 11.33 25.65
CA THR A 245 -20.90 10.34 24.56
C THR A 245 -22.19 10.23 23.76
N ARG A 246 -23.36 10.21 24.45
CA ARG A 246 -24.67 10.28 23.84
C ARG A 246 -24.81 11.53 22.97
N ASP A 247 -24.53 12.69 23.54
CA ASP A 247 -24.72 13.97 22.84
C ASP A 247 -23.81 14.09 21.61
N LEU A 248 -22.57 13.60 21.69
CA LEU A 248 -21.68 13.54 20.52
C LEU A 248 -22.16 12.55 19.46
N PHE A 249 -22.76 11.43 19.87
CA PHE A 249 -23.39 10.50 18.96
C PHE A 249 -24.57 11.13 18.21
N ILE A 250 -25.48 11.80 18.95
CA ILE A 250 -26.61 12.53 18.39
C ILE A 250 -26.13 13.66 17.47
N PHE A 251 -25.12 14.41 17.87
CA PHE A 251 -24.49 15.42 17.02
C PHE A 251 -23.98 14.81 15.70
N SER A 252 -23.36 13.63 15.77
CA SER A 252 -22.92 12.91 14.57
C SER A 252 -24.09 12.45 13.69
N CYS A 253 -25.23 12.06 14.28
CA CYS A 253 -26.45 11.73 13.53
C CYS A 253 -26.98 12.93 12.73
N PHE A 254 -27.01 14.12 13.33
CA PHE A 254 -27.49 15.34 12.66
C PHE A 254 -26.52 15.93 11.65
N THR A 255 -25.21 15.66 11.78
CA THR A 255 -24.17 16.31 10.95
C THR A 255 -23.49 15.37 9.98
N GLY A 256 -23.60 14.06 10.15
CA GLY A 256 -22.85 13.05 9.37
C GLY A 256 -21.33 13.11 9.59
N LEU A 257 -20.86 13.83 10.62
CA LEU A 257 -19.45 13.92 10.94
C LEU A 257 -18.97 12.66 11.66
N ALA A 258 -17.78 12.18 11.26
CA ALA A 258 -17.13 11.09 11.97
C ALA A 258 -16.55 11.60 13.31
N TYR A 259 -16.41 10.71 14.29
CA TYR A 259 -15.84 11.04 15.61
C TYR A 259 -14.56 11.90 15.55
N ILE A 260 -13.65 11.59 14.63
CA ILE A 260 -12.38 12.32 14.52
C ILE A 260 -12.58 13.76 14.04
N ASP A 261 -13.59 13.98 13.16
CA ASP A 261 -13.93 15.29 12.62
C ASP A 261 -14.68 16.11 13.70
N VAL A 262 -15.60 15.50 14.46
CA VAL A 262 -16.26 16.12 15.62
C VAL A 262 -15.24 16.51 16.69
N LYS A 263 -14.27 15.63 16.97
CA LYS A 263 -13.20 15.88 17.94
C LYS A 263 -12.33 17.08 17.56
N ALA A 264 -12.11 17.30 16.29
CA ALA A 264 -11.27 18.39 15.79
C ALA A 264 -12.06 19.67 15.45
N LEU A 265 -13.39 19.65 15.65
CA LEU A 265 -14.25 20.78 15.31
C LEU A 265 -13.89 22.01 16.18
N MET A 266 -13.61 23.13 15.51
CA MET A 266 -13.27 24.40 16.13
C MET A 266 -14.43 25.40 15.90
N PRO A 267 -14.59 26.42 16.77
CA PRO A 267 -15.62 27.46 16.61
C PRO A 267 -15.55 28.16 15.25
N GLU A 268 -14.36 28.41 14.73
CA GLU A 268 -14.16 29.03 13.41
C GLU A 268 -14.63 28.17 12.24
N ASN A 269 -14.89 26.90 12.47
CA ASN A 269 -15.50 26.01 11.46
C ASN A 269 -17.02 26.21 11.35
N ILE A 270 -17.64 26.92 12.30
CA ILE A 270 -19.07 27.26 12.28
C ILE A 270 -19.19 28.63 11.65
N VAL A 271 -19.76 28.67 10.46
CA VAL A 271 -19.90 29.90 9.67
C VAL A 271 -21.37 30.23 9.43
N ASN A 272 -21.72 31.49 9.45
CA ASN A 272 -23.07 31.94 9.10
C ASN A 272 -23.09 32.38 7.63
N LEU A 273 -23.92 31.75 6.82
CA LEU A 273 -24.13 32.08 5.42
C LEU A 273 -25.61 32.39 5.21
N ASN A 274 -25.91 33.64 4.91
CA ASN A 274 -27.29 34.14 4.67
C ASN A 274 -28.28 33.79 5.79
N GLY A 275 -27.86 33.91 7.05
CA GLY A 275 -28.71 33.62 8.22
C GLY A 275 -28.77 32.13 8.60
N VAL A 276 -28.13 31.26 7.86
CA VAL A 276 -28.04 29.82 8.14
C VAL A 276 -26.65 29.49 8.63
N GLU A 277 -26.55 28.73 9.71
CA GLU A 277 -25.27 28.25 10.25
C GLU A 277 -24.83 26.93 9.57
N TRP A 278 -23.59 26.89 9.21
CA TRP A 278 -22.96 25.75 8.53
C TRP A 278 -21.66 25.30 9.24
N ILE A 279 -21.37 24.02 9.21
CA ILE A 279 -20.04 23.52 9.48
C ILE A 279 -19.27 23.50 8.16
N SER A 280 -18.20 24.29 8.08
CA SER A 280 -17.27 24.32 6.94
C SER A 280 -15.89 23.84 7.42
N SER A 281 -15.46 22.68 6.98
CA SER A 281 -14.23 22.03 7.45
C SER A 281 -13.65 21.12 6.37
N LYS A 282 -12.61 20.33 6.74
CA LYS A 282 -12.06 19.26 5.92
C LYS A 282 -12.03 17.97 6.73
N ARG A 283 -12.42 16.86 6.10
CA ARG A 283 -12.29 15.53 6.72
C ARG A 283 -10.84 15.22 7.05
N ILE A 284 -10.56 14.89 8.28
CA ILE A 284 -9.20 14.58 8.75
C ILE A 284 -8.63 13.34 8.03
N LYS A 285 -9.51 12.37 7.76
CA LYS A 285 -9.08 11.11 7.13
C LYS A 285 -8.73 11.25 5.64
N THR A 286 -9.42 12.13 4.90
CA THR A 286 -9.33 12.19 3.43
C THR A 286 -8.92 13.56 2.89
N GLY A 287 -8.93 14.61 3.74
CA GLY A 287 -8.71 16.00 3.30
C GLY A 287 -9.87 16.60 2.50
N THR A 288 -10.96 15.87 2.29
CA THR A 288 -12.13 16.31 1.52
C THR A 288 -12.84 17.43 2.26
N LYS A 289 -13.23 18.51 1.55
CA LYS A 289 -14.04 19.58 2.11
C LYS A 289 -15.41 19.05 2.54
N ILE A 290 -15.88 19.53 3.68
CA ILE A 290 -17.20 19.23 4.24
C ILE A 290 -17.94 20.57 4.39
N SER A 291 -19.19 20.59 3.97
CA SER A 291 -20.13 21.68 4.22
C SER A 291 -21.45 21.07 4.65
N VAL A 292 -21.85 21.30 5.90
CA VAL A 292 -23.03 20.69 6.51
C VAL A 292 -23.85 21.77 7.20
N VAL A 293 -25.16 21.82 6.91
CA VAL A 293 -26.08 22.70 7.61
C VAL A 293 -26.22 22.28 9.07
N LEU A 294 -26.16 23.21 9.98
CA LEU A 294 -26.45 22.97 11.40
C LEU A 294 -27.96 23.01 11.64
N PHE A 295 -28.54 21.82 11.79
CA PHE A 295 -29.93 21.68 12.23
C PHE A 295 -30.10 22.01 13.73
N GLU A 296 -31.30 22.35 14.16
CA GLU A 296 -31.59 22.77 15.55
C GLU A 296 -31.07 21.74 16.59
N GLY A 297 -31.26 20.45 16.37
CA GLY A 297 -30.77 19.44 17.29
C GLY A 297 -29.23 19.48 17.47
N ALA A 298 -28.48 19.81 16.44
CA ALA A 298 -27.01 19.97 16.52
C ALA A 298 -26.64 21.28 17.23
N LYS A 299 -27.40 22.39 17.00
CA LYS A 299 -27.19 23.67 17.68
C LYS A 299 -27.39 23.57 19.17
N LEU A 300 -28.46 22.90 19.62
CA LEU A 300 -28.75 22.68 21.04
C LEU A 300 -27.58 21.96 21.74
N ILE A 301 -26.98 21.00 21.08
CA ILE A 301 -25.83 20.29 21.63
C ILE A 301 -24.59 21.20 21.71
N ILE A 302 -24.33 22.03 20.70
CA ILE A 302 -23.22 22.99 20.74
C ILE A 302 -23.43 24.00 21.89
N GLU A 303 -24.62 24.55 22.05
CA GLU A 303 -24.93 25.52 23.10
C GLU A 303 -24.79 24.91 24.50
N LYS A 304 -25.26 23.64 24.68
CA LYS A 304 -25.10 22.88 25.94
C LYS A 304 -23.63 22.80 26.41
N TYR A 305 -22.71 22.67 25.48
CA TYR A 305 -21.27 22.53 25.80
C TYR A 305 -20.48 23.84 25.64
N LYS A 306 -21.11 24.97 25.36
CA LYS A 306 -20.46 26.26 25.12
C LYS A 306 -19.55 26.72 26.25
N ASN A 307 -19.94 26.48 27.50
CA ASN A 307 -19.17 26.84 28.68
C ASN A 307 -18.43 25.67 29.34
N ALA A 308 -18.39 24.50 28.71
CA ALA A 308 -17.69 23.35 29.24
C ALA A 308 -16.16 23.56 29.16
N PRO A 309 -15.37 23.09 30.15
CA PRO A 309 -13.93 23.18 30.10
C PRO A 309 -13.39 22.40 28.90
N ARG A 310 -12.72 23.11 27.97
CA ARG A 310 -12.28 22.57 26.68
C ARG A 310 -10.77 22.55 26.59
N LYS A 311 -10.20 21.51 25.98
CA LYS A 311 -8.80 21.53 25.57
C LYS A 311 -8.66 22.31 24.25
N LYS A 312 -7.76 23.31 24.20
CA LYS A 312 -7.34 24.00 22.96
C LYS A 312 -8.46 24.63 22.14
N GLY A 313 -9.54 25.15 22.74
CA GLY A 313 -10.59 25.89 22.01
C GLY A 313 -11.50 25.04 21.11
N HIS A 314 -11.50 23.73 21.19
CA HIS A 314 -12.43 22.88 20.44
C HIS A 314 -13.89 23.14 20.85
N VAL A 315 -14.87 22.82 19.97
CA VAL A 315 -16.30 22.98 20.26
C VAL A 315 -16.75 22.07 21.40
N PHE A 316 -16.20 20.86 21.51
CA PHE A 316 -16.60 19.86 22.51
C PHE A 316 -15.45 19.39 23.41
N PRO A 317 -15.73 19.03 24.69
CA PRO A 317 -14.78 18.46 25.61
C PRO A 317 -14.63 16.93 25.39
N ILE A 318 -14.07 16.50 24.24
CA ILE A 318 -14.05 15.09 23.83
C ILE A 318 -12.92 14.30 24.49
N TYR A 319 -13.25 13.10 25.00
CA TYR A 319 -12.31 12.11 25.50
C TYR A 319 -11.51 11.42 24.38
N SER A 320 -10.60 10.51 24.73
CA SER A 320 -9.93 9.65 23.74
C SER A 320 -10.94 8.68 23.11
N ASN A 321 -10.64 8.19 21.89
CA ASN A 321 -11.51 7.24 21.20
C ASN A 321 -11.78 5.97 22.05
N GLN A 322 -10.77 5.47 22.74
CA GLN A 322 -10.92 4.34 23.63
C GLN A 322 -11.91 4.67 24.77
N LYS A 323 -11.71 5.79 25.47
CA LYS A 323 -12.57 6.21 26.56
C LYS A 323 -14.02 6.54 26.14
N THR A 324 -14.25 6.85 24.88
CA THR A 324 -15.58 7.12 24.31
C THR A 324 -16.31 5.81 23.98
N ASN A 325 -15.56 4.73 23.67
CA ASN A 325 -16.14 3.42 23.30
C ASN A 325 -16.25 2.46 24.52
N ASP A 326 -15.56 2.74 25.63
CA ASP A 326 -15.67 2.01 26.91
C ASP A 326 -16.91 2.51 27.70
#